data_87c38104e31a54c0c9c69f5f8a5c69a4
#
_entry.id   87c38104e31a54c0c9c69f5f8a5c69a4
#
_cell.length_a   1.000
_cell.length_b   1.000
_cell.length_c   1.000
_cell.angle_alpha   90.00
_cell.angle_beta   90.00
_cell.angle_gamma   90.00
#
_symmetry.space_group_name_H-M   'P 1'
#
loop_
_entity.id
_entity.type
_entity.pdbx_description
1 polymer ?
#
loop_
_entity_poly.entity_id
_entity_poly.type
_entity_poly.pdbx_seq_one_letter_code
_entity_poly.pdbx_strand_id
1 'polypeptide(L)'
;MAAVMQTDGEGLLLDKGAEYYGRFARGGMASVCVPVEIPHNGGHARSINIDDEEKVSFQDVHRLQRLVHAYDTRSFIEIYHAGCCMSPGGGREPLAPCDMMWNGHFVCGMNDKDMEEVLNMYVQTAWYGKRAGFEGILLHFGHGWLMNNFLSPITNKRTDEFGGSVENRCCYPLMIIKAIREALPDMPIELRLNGSDVMEGGITIPDAVEQALIFSDYVDMMHMTCGTRLDAMGRTLMHPTHFVSPGHNSDASAAVKKAFKAAGITIPVGVVGSIHSAQLAEDLIAQEKADYVLVGRQVIADYDWVNKVREGREEDIRPCLRCDMCLDSGRRPALTKDVTYSADATYDIYCAINVFHHQGDIKWKIPYPDVKKKVAIVGGGISGIKAALTADERGHDVTLYEKDAKLGGQLFFSDHMWFKKEIKAYLAYMVTQLRKSNVKVLLNTEATPEMLDLEDYDAVIVAVGAEPIIPPIPGVDKPHVKAAWDCFGHEESLGKDVVIIGGGMVGCEISIHLAEKGMNLTVVEMGEYLAANAQLTERMDTLAHMEEDKIQSFTNTTCVEILDDGVVIEDENGNRQTLKADTVLVACGMKSLVEERDKFKDVAFDVKYVGDCKSVGDICTCVNSGFDAAATL
;
A
#
# COMPACT_ATOMS: atom_id res chain seq x y z
N MET A 1 2.21 -13.72 -8.53
CA MET A 1 1.65 -12.46 -8.01
C MET A 1 1.09 -12.73 -6.64
N ALA A 2 1.40 -11.91 -5.63
CA ALA A 2 0.77 -12.01 -4.32
C ALA A 2 -0.70 -11.56 -4.42
N ALA A 3 -1.60 -12.26 -3.72
CA ALA A 3 -3.02 -12.03 -3.79
C ALA A 3 -3.43 -10.66 -3.24
N VAL A 4 -4.08 -9.86 -4.04
CA VAL A 4 -4.80 -8.66 -3.65
C VAL A 4 -6.17 -8.73 -4.33
N MET A 5 -7.24 -8.64 -3.57
CA MET A 5 -8.56 -9.06 -4.03
C MET A 5 -9.46 -7.97 -4.58
N GLN A 6 -10.37 -8.42 -5.48
CA GLN A 6 -11.56 -7.65 -5.85
C GLN A 6 -12.80 -8.56 -5.91
N THR A 7 -13.56 -8.54 -4.82
CA THR A 7 -14.92 -9.08 -4.78
C THR A 7 -15.89 -7.96 -4.40
N ASP A 8 -17.18 -8.20 -4.55
CA ASP A 8 -18.18 -7.35 -3.91
C ASP A 8 -18.19 -7.55 -2.37
N GLY A 9 -19.03 -6.79 -1.67
CA GLY A 9 -19.15 -6.92 -0.21
C GLY A 9 -19.68 -8.27 0.27
N GLU A 10 -20.15 -9.14 -0.63
CA GLU A 10 -20.67 -10.48 -0.35
C GLU A 10 -19.71 -11.61 -0.78
N GLY A 11 -18.51 -11.27 -1.27
CA GLY A 11 -17.51 -12.26 -1.70
C GLY A 11 -17.74 -12.80 -3.12
N LEU A 12 -18.58 -12.16 -3.92
CA LEU A 12 -18.77 -12.53 -5.33
C LEU A 12 -17.68 -11.95 -6.21
N LEU A 13 -17.13 -12.77 -7.10
CA LEU A 13 -16.19 -12.31 -8.11
C LEU A 13 -16.94 -11.55 -9.21
N LEU A 14 -16.92 -10.22 -9.13
CA LEU A 14 -17.49 -9.38 -10.16
C LEU A 14 -16.68 -9.44 -11.47
N ASP A 15 -17.31 -9.02 -12.57
CA ASP A 15 -16.63 -8.80 -13.87
C ASP A 15 -15.33 -8.02 -13.72
N LYS A 16 -15.32 -6.99 -12.86
CA LYS A 16 -14.12 -6.21 -12.51
C LYS A 16 -12.99 -7.07 -11.92
N GLY A 17 -13.31 -8.07 -11.10
CA GLY A 17 -12.33 -8.98 -10.51
C GLY A 17 -11.69 -9.89 -11.54
N ALA A 18 -12.48 -10.47 -12.47
CA ALA A 18 -11.95 -11.28 -13.55
C ALA A 18 -11.01 -10.48 -14.47
N GLU A 19 -11.40 -9.26 -14.84
CA GLU A 19 -10.56 -8.35 -15.64
C GLU A 19 -9.30 -7.89 -14.90
N TYR A 20 -9.37 -7.69 -13.61
CA TYR A 20 -8.23 -7.37 -12.76
C TYR A 20 -7.11 -8.41 -12.89
N TYR A 21 -7.44 -9.71 -12.74
CA TYR A 21 -6.46 -10.79 -12.92
C TYR A 21 -6.03 -10.94 -14.38
N GLY A 22 -6.93 -10.75 -15.35
CA GLY A 22 -6.62 -10.76 -16.76
C GLY A 22 -5.59 -9.69 -17.16
N ARG A 23 -5.59 -8.53 -16.51
CA ARG A 23 -4.58 -7.48 -16.75
C ARG A 23 -3.18 -7.90 -16.33
N PHE A 24 -3.03 -8.57 -15.20
CA PHE A 24 -1.74 -9.10 -14.77
C PHE A 24 -1.23 -10.19 -15.72
N ALA A 25 -2.13 -11.06 -16.16
CA ALA A 25 -1.79 -12.09 -17.16
C ALA A 25 -1.30 -11.45 -18.46
N ARG A 26 -2.04 -10.48 -19.00
CA ARG A 26 -1.62 -9.70 -20.17
C ARG A 26 -0.28 -9.00 -19.96
N GLY A 27 -0.02 -8.52 -18.76
CA GLY A 27 1.22 -7.86 -18.36
C GLY A 27 2.43 -8.79 -18.21
N GLY A 28 2.26 -10.09 -18.50
CA GLY A 28 3.36 -11.07 -18.56
C GLY A 28 3.65 -11.81 -17.25
N MET A 29 2.75 -11.75 -16.26
CA MET A 29 2.91 -12.54 -15.03
C MET A 29 2.86 -14.04 -15.34
N ALA A 30 3.81 -14.81 -14.79
CA ALA A 30 3.85 -16.27 -14.95
C ALA A 30 2.67 -16.95 -14.23
N SER A 31 2.27 -16.42 -13.09
CA SER A 31 1.08 -16.88 -12.36
C SER A 31 0.36 -15.76 -11.65
N VAL A 32 -0.93 -15.96 -11.44
CA VAL A 32 -1.77 -15.11 -10.57
C VAL A 32 -2.37 -15.97 -9.47
N CYS A 33 -2.60 -15.37 -8.30
CA CYS A 33 -3.14 -16.05 -7.14
C CYS A 33 -4.44 -15.38 -6.72
N VAL A 34 -5.51 -16.17 -6.63
CA VAL A 34 -6.86 -15.73 -6.29
C VAL A 34 -7.21 -16.23 -4.90
N PRO A 35 -7.35 -15.36 -3.89
CA PRO A 35 -7.62 -15.79 -2.53
C PRO A 35 -9.06 -16.22 -2.33
N VAL A 36 -9.19 -17.31 -1.60
CA VAL A 36 -10.45 -17.87 -1.12
C VAL A 36 -10.34 -18.10 0.37
N GLU A 37 -11.17 -17.43 1.13
CA GLU A 37 -11.29 -17.68 2.56
C GLU A 37 -12.19 -18.91 2.78
N ILE A 38 -11.73 -19.81 3.64
CA ILE A 38 -12.58 -20.92 4.09
C ILE A 38 -13.71 -20.34 4.95
N PRO A 39 -14.95 -20.54 4.54
CA PRO A 39 -16.09 -19.94 5.20
C PRO A 39 -16.37 -20.66 6.50
N HIS A 40 -16.13 -20.03 7.61
CA HIS A 40 -16.53 -20.52 8.91
C HIS A 40 -17.65 -19.65 9.51
N ASN A 41 -17.76 -18.37 9.14
CA ASN A 41 -18.72 -17.41 9.70
C ASN A 41 -19.11 -16.29 8.71
N GLY A 42 -19.37 -16.61 7.46
CA GLY A 42 -19.80 -15.61 6.50
C GLY A 42 -18.70 -14.86 5.75
N GLY A 43 -17.47 -15.31 5.89
CA GLY A 43 -16.32 -14.87 5.09
C GLY A 43 -15.92 -13.40 5.25
N HIS A 44 -14.69 -13.07 4.90
CA HIS A 44 -14.31 -11.69 4.66
C HIS A 44 -14.84 -11.25 3.29
N ALA A 45 -15.44 -10.08 3.22
CA ALA A 45 -15.93 -9.46 2.00
C ALA A 45 -14.88 -9.24 0.87
N ARG A 46 -13.66 -9.73 1.05
CA ARG A 46 -12.54 -9.65 0.11
C ARG A 46 -12.09 -11.01 -0.45
N SER A 47 -12.82 -12.09 -0.14
CA SER A 47 -12.50 -13.44 -0.57
C SER A 47 -13.69 -14.06 -1.27
N ILE A 48 -13.44 -14.93 -2.25
CA ILE A 48 -14.53 -15.72 -2.84
C ILE A 48 -15.09 -16.60 -1.72
N ASN A 49 -16.38 -16.47 -1.46
CA ASN A 49 -17.09 -17.32 -0.52
C ASN A 49 -17.65 -18.52 -1.28
N ILE A 50 -17.21 -19.72 -0.94
CA ILE A 50 -17.65 -20.96 -1.60
C ILE A 50 -18.79 -21.70 -0.89
N ASP A 51 -19.25 -21.22 0.28
CA ASP A 51 -20.36 -21.86 1.01
C ASP A 51 -21.71 -21.68 0.34
N ASP A 52 -21.81 -20.73 -0.55
CA ASP A 52 -23.04 -20.44 -1.24
C ASP A 52 -22.91 -20.86 -2.71
N GLU A 53 -23.11 -22.17 -2.97
CA GLU A 53 -23.07 -22.71 -4.35
C GLU A 53 -24.04 -22.02 -5.29
N GLU A 54 -25.10 -21.37 -4.77
CA GLU A 54 -26.03 -20.56 -5.57
C GLU A 54 -25.44 -19.20 -5.94
N LYS A 55 -24.55 -18.64 -5.12
CA LYS A 55 -23.95 -17.31 -5.32
C LYS A 55 -22.66 -17.34 -6.09
N VAL A 56 -21.80 -18.36 -5.92
CA VAL A 56 -20.56 -18.48 -6.69
C VAL A 56 -20.83 -19.21 -8.00
N SER A 57 -21.16 -18.44 -9.01
CA SER A 57 -21.29 -18.96 -10.36
C SER A 57 -19.93 -19.47 -10.86
N PHE A 58 -19.79 -20.76 -11.16
CA PHE A 58 -18.65 -21.30 -11.88
C PHE A 58 -18.39 -20.53 -13.20
N GLN A 59 -19.40 -19.87 -13.75
CA GLN A 59 -19.27 -19.07 -14.98
C GLN A 59 -18.34 -17.87 -14.78
N ASP A 60 -18.39 -17.21 -13.63
CA ASP A 60 -17.56 -16.05 -13.33
C ASP A 60 -16.11 -16.46 -13.11
N VAL A 61 -15.89 -17.58 -12.43
CA VAL A 61 -14.55 -18.16 -12.29
C VAL A 61 -14.01 -18.68 -13.62
N HIS A 62 -14.84 -19.31 -14.46
CA HIS A 62 -14.44 -19.71 -15.81
C HIS A 62 -14.12 -18.50 -16.70
N ARG A 63 -14.79 -17.35 -16.50
CA ARG A 63 -14.41 -16.12 -17.20
C ARG A 63 -13.01 -15.64 -16.77
N LEU A 64 -12.73 -15.63 -15.46
CA LEU A 64 -11.39 -15.35 -14.95
C LEU A 64 -10.35 -16.28 -15.59
N GLN A 65 -10.60 -17.59 -15.58
CA GLN A 65 -9.68 -18.58 -16.16
C GLN A 65 -9.42 -18.31 -17.66
N ARG A 66 -10.45 -18.00 -18.43
CA ARG A 66 -10.28 -17.66 -19.87
C ARG A 66 -9.43 -16.41 -20.06
N LEU A 67 -9.60 -15.38 -19.23
CA LEU A 67 -8.81 -14.15 -19.33
C LEU A 67 -7.36 -14.37 -18.91
N VAL A 68 -7.11 -15.19 -17.89
CA VAL A 68 -5.76 -15.51 -17.41
C VAL A 68 -5.03 -16.40 -18.41
N HIS A 69 -5.64 -17.50 -18.85
CA HIS A 69 -5.02 -18.47 -19.74
C HIS A 69 -4.82 -17.97 -21.18
N ALA A 70 -5.54 -16.89 -21.59
CA ALA A 70 -5.31 -16.25 -22.88
C ALA A 70 -3.87 -15.74 -23.07
N TYR A 71 -3.10 -15.59 -21.98
CA TYR A 71 -1.74 -15.08 -21.97
C TYR A 71 -0.70 -16.08 -21.45
N ASP A 72 -1.01 -17.37 -21.42
CA ASP A 72 -0.14 -18.44 -20.91
C ASP A 72 0.27 -18.24 -19.42
N THR A 73 -0.60 -17.60 -18.66
CA THR A 73 -0.44 -17.39 -17.22
C THR A 73 -1.16 -18.48 -16.46
N ARG A 74 -0.52 -19.03 -15.42
CA ARG A 74 -1.13 -20.03 -14.53
C ARG A 74 -1.97 -19.35 -13.46
N SER A 75 -3.06 -20.00 -13.04
CA SER A 75 -3.92 -19.54 -11.97
C SER A 75 -3.81 -20.44 -10.73
N PHE A 76 -3.57 -19.85 -9.58
CA PHE A 76 -3.56 -20.53 -8.29
C PHE A 76 -4.73 -20.05 -7.44
N ILE A 77 -5.36 -20.98 -6.73
CA ILE A 77 -6.31 -20.66 -5.66
C ILE A 77 -5.54 -20.53 -4.35
N GLU A 78 -5.58 -19.37 -3.68
CA GLU A 78 -4.98 -19.19 -2.35
C GLU A 78 -6.03 -19.50 -1.29
N ILE A 79 -5.76 -20.52 -0.48
CA ILE A 79 -6.68 -21.00 0.55
C ILE A 79 -6.16 -20.61 1.93
N TYR A 80 -7.00 -19.97 2.73
CA TYR A 80 -6.72 -19.62 4.12
C TYR A 80 -8.00 -19.63 4.97
N HIS A 81 -7.83 -19.71 6.29
CA HIS A 81 -8.88 -19.54 7.28
C HIS A 81 -8.49 -18.40 8.22
N ALA A 82 -9.40 -17.47 8.47
CA ALA A 82 -9.08 -16.25 9.22
C ALA A 82 -8.62 -16.50 10.66
N GLY A 83 -9.02 -17.60 11.26
CA GLY A 83 -8.59 -17.97 12.61
C GLY A 83 -9.03 -16.94 13.66
N CYS A 84 -8.12 -16.55 14.54
CA CYS A 84 -8.37 -15.55 15.57
C CYS A 84 -8.66 -14.13 15.01
N CYS A 85 -8.27 -13.88 13.75
CA CYS A 85 -8.49 -12.60 13.09
C CYS A 85 -9.91 -12.44 12.50
N MET A 86 -10.78 -13.42 12.72
CA MET A 86 -12.17 -13.36 12.27
C MET A 86 -12.96 -12.33 13.06
N SER A 87 -13.80 -11.57 12.39
CA SER A 87 -14.74 -10.68 13.08
C SER A 87 -15.83 -11.51 13.75
N PRO A 88 -16.20 -11.24 15.01
CA PRO A 88 -17.35 -11.87 15.63
C PRO A 88 -18.62 -11.55 14.84
N GLY A 89 -19.37 -12.57 14.46
CA GLY A 89 -20.63 -12.41 13.71
C GLY A 89 -20.98 -13.71 12.98
N GLY A 90 -22.18 -13.80 12.41
CA GLY A 90 -22.60 -14.99 11.66
C GLY A 90 -22.89 -16.25 12.48
N GLY A 91 -22.89 -16.16 13.83
CA GLY A 91 -23.36 -17.23 14.72
C GLY A 91 -22.30 -18.23 15.16
N ARG A 92 -21.02 -18.04 14.84
CA ARG A 92 -19.89 -18.83 15.35
C ARG A 92 -18.79 -17.93 15.90
N GLU A 93 -18.06 -18.42 16.90
CA GLU A 93 -16.92 -17.73 17.47
C GLU A 93 -15.65 -17.91 16.61
N PRO A 94 -14.73 -16.93 16.58
CA PRO A 94 -13.41 -17.09 15.99
C PRO A 94 -12.67 -18.29 16.59
N LEU A 95 -11.80 -18.96 15.80
CA LEU A 95 -11.09 -20.16 16.21
C LEU A 95 -9.57 -19.90 16.33
N ALA A 96 -8.96 -20.56 17.31
CA ALA A 96 -7.51 -20.60 17.50
C ALA A 96 -7.08 -21.97 18.05
N PRO A 97 -5.77 -22.27 18.13
CA PRO A 97 -5.31 -23.51 18.79
C PRO A 97 -5.76 -23.63 20.25
N CYS A 98 -5.88 -22.50 20.96
CA CYS A 98 -6.26 -22.39 22.37
C CYS A 98 -7.21 -21.24 22.57
N ASP A 99 -7.96 -21.27 23.68
CA ASP A 99 -8.73 -20.12 24.14
C ASP A 99 -7.84 -18.90 24.32
N MET A 100 -8.24 -17.77 23.75
CA MET A 100 -7.50 -16.52 23.88
C MET A 100 -8.43 -15.29 23.75
N MET A 101 -7.93 -14.15 24.16
CA MET A 101 -8.56 -12.85 23.87
C MET A 101 -7.85 -12.19 22.67
N TRP A 102 -8.63 -11.69 21.74
CA TRP A 102 -8.12 -10.95 20.59
C TRP A 102 -9.02 -9.74 20.31
N ASN A 103 -8.44 -8.55 20.24
CA ASN A 103 -9.16 -7.29 19.97
C ASN A 103 -10.44 -7.13 20.84
N GLY A 104 -10.38 -7.48 22.11
CA GLY A 104 -11.51 -7.39 23.02
C GLY A 104 -12.56 -8.51 22.88
N HIS A 105 -12.34 -9.48 21.97
CA HIS A 105 -13.23 -10.62 21.75
C HIS A 105 -12.60 -11.91 22.25
N PHE A 106 -13.48 -12.84 22.69
CA PHE A 106 -13.08 -14.20 23.01
C PHE A 106 -12.93 -15.01 21.72
N VAL A 107 -11.86 -15.80 21.65
CA VAL A 107 -11.54 -16.72 20.56
C VAL A 107 -11.50 -18.12 21.14
N CYS A 108 -12.28 -19.05 20.55
CA CYS A 108 -12.40 -20.42 21.04
C CYS A 108 -11.18 -21.27 20.63
N GLY A 109 -10.65 -22.01 21.57
CA GLY A 109 -9.71 -23.11 21.33
C GLY A 109 -10.37 -24.26 20.61
N MET A 110 -9.78 -24.72 19.51
CA MET A 110 -10.30 -25.83 18.69
C MET A 110 -10.21 -27.16 19.43
N ASN A 111 -11.30 -27.90 19.44
CA ASN A 111 -11.35 -29.31 19.82
C ASN A 111 -11.21 -30.23 18.58
N ASP A 112 -11.17 -31.56 18.78
CA ASP A 112 -10.97 -32.53 17.69
C ASP A 112 -12.04 -32.41 16.59
N LYS A 113 -13.29 -32.13 16.97
CA LYS A 113 -14.38 -31.94 16.01
C LYS A 113 -14.19 -30.69 15.15
N ASP A 114 -13.79 -29.58 15.77
CA ASP A 114 -13.50 -28.33 15.04
C ASP A 114 -12.31 -28.53 14.08
N MET A 115 -11.28 -29.27 14.52
CA MET A 115 -10.12 -29.60 13.69
C MET A 115 -10.52 -30.49 12.49
N GLU A 116 -11.36 -31.49 12.68
CA GLU A 116 -11.89 -32.34 11.61
C GLU A 116 -12.75 -31.52 10.62
N GLU A 117 -13.63 -30.67 11.13
CA GLU A 117 -14.50 -29.80 10.31
C GLU A 117 -13.64 -28.85 9.43
N VAL A 118 -12.68 -28.15 10.01
CA VAL A 118 -11.81 -27.24 9.27
C VAL A 118 -10.93 -27.99 8.26
N LEU A 119 -10.39 -29.16 8.60
CA LEU A 119 -9.63 -29.99 7.66
C LEU A 119 -10.49 -30.35 6.43
N ASN A 120 -11.72 -30.79 6.66
CA ASN A 120 -12.65 -31.12 5.58
C ASN A 120 -12.96 -29.92 4.70
N MET A 121 -13.13 -28.73 5.29
CA MET A 121 -13.33 -27.49 4.55
C MET A 121 -12.13 -27.14 3.66
N TYR A 122 -10.88 -27.32 4.13
CA TYR A 122 -9.67 -27.13 3.31
C TYR A 122 -9.68 -28.06 2.08
N VAL A 123 -10.00 -29.32 2.28
CA VAL A 123 -10.08 -30.31 1.19
C VAL A 123 -11.19 -29.95 0.20
N GLN A 124 -12.37 -29.57 0.69
CA GLN A 124 -13.50 -29.15 -0.16
C GLN A 124 -13.15 -27.92 -0.98
N THR A 125 -12.48 -26.93 -0.37
CA THR A 125 -12.04 -25.70 -1.07
C THR A 125 -11.00 -26.03 -2.14
N ALA A 126 -10.08 -26.94 -1.87
CA ALA A 126 -9.11 -27.42 -2.85
C ALA A 126 -9.80 -28.12 -4.04
N TRP A 127 -10.80 -28.97 -3.77
CA TRP A 127 -11.65 -29.60 -4.80
C TRP A 127 -12.42 -28.57 -5.64
N TYR A 128 -12.97 -27.54 -4.97
CA TYR A 128 -13.62 -26.43 -5.67
C TYR A 128 -12.64 -25.76 -6.63
N GLY A 129 -11.42 -25.44 -6.17
CA GLY A 129 -10.39 -24.83 -7.02
C GLY A 129 -10.08 -25.67 -8.26
N LYS A 130 -9.91 -26.99 -8.11
CA LYS A 130 -9.68 -27.90 -9.24
C LYS A 130 -10.86 -27.90 -10.22
N ARG A 131 -12.10 -27.99 -9.73
CA ARG A 131 -13.31 -27.95 -10.57
C ARG A 131 -13.50 -26.62 -11.28
N ALA A 132 -13.10 -25.53 -10.63
CA ALA A 132 -13.16 -24.17 -11.18
C ALA A 132 -12.04 -23.90 -12.23
N GLY A 133 -11.13 -24.84 -12.43
CA GLY A 133 -10.08 -24.75 -13.46
C GLY A 133 -8.79 -24.09 -12.99
N PHE A 134 -8.58 -23.94 -11.67
CA PHE A 134 -7.27 -23.53 -11.16
C PHE A 134 -6.25 -24.64 -11.35
N GLU A 135 -5.00 -24.24 -11.65
CA GLU A 135 -3.90 -25.13 -11.99
C GLU A 135 -2.96 -25.41 -10.80
N GLY A 136 -3.14 -24.73 -9.69
CA GLY A 136 -2.40 -24.94 -8.45
C GLY A 136 -3.15 -24.41 -7.24
N ILE A 137 -2.70 -24.83 -6.07
CA ILE A 137 -3.18 -24.41 -4.76
C ILE A 137 -2.05 -23.67 -4.05
N LEU A 138 -2.33 -22.50 -3.47
CA LEU A 138 -1.46 -21.85 -2.51
C LEU A 138 -2.07 -21.96 -1.13
N LEU A 139 -1.38 -22.59 -0.20
CA LEU A 139 -1.78 -22.67 1.20
C LEU A 139 -1.13 -21.54 1.98
N HIS A 140 -1.95 -20.63 2.51
CA HIS A 140 -1.45 -19.47 3.24
C HIS A 140 -1.35 -19.75 4.73
N PHE A 141 -0.19 -20.19 5.18
CA PHE A 141 0.13 -20.54 6.56
C PHE A 141 0.98 -19.47 7.27
N GLY A 142 0.77 -18.20 6.90
CA GLY A 142 1.44 -17.04 7.48
C GLY A 142 0.47 -15.97 7.97
N HIS A 143 1.00 -14.83 8.40
CA HIS A 143 0.31 -13.57 8.68
C HIS A 143 -0.73 -13.60 9.82
N GLY A 144 -0.65 -14.55 10.75
CA GLY A 144 -1.61 -14.66 11.85
C GLY A 144 -2.92 -15.35 11.45
N TRP A 145 -2.99 -15.99 10.27
CA TRP A 145 -4.11 -16.85 9.91
C TRP A 145 -4.12 -18.15 10.71
N LEU A 146 -5.19 -18.93 10.69
CA LEU A 146 -5.38 -20.08 11.56
C LEU A 146 -4.19 -21.06 11.56
N MET A 147 -3.65 -21.41 10.40
CA MET A 147 -2.50 -22.32 10.35
C MET A 147 -1.23 -21.66 10.92
N ASN A 148 -1.03 -20.35 10.71
CA ASN A 148 0.04 -19.63 11.40
C ASN A 148 -0.21 -19.58 12.92
N ASN A 149 -1.47 -19.49 13.37
CA ASN A 149 -1.78 -19.59 14.80
C ASN A 149 -1.34 -20.93 15.41
N PHE A 150 -1.47 -22.04 14.67
CA PHE A 150 -0.93 -23.35 15.13
C PHE A 150 0.60 -23.39 15.13
N LEU A 151 1.25 -22.78 14.12
CA LEU A 151 2.71 -22.78 13.97
C LEU A 151 3.40 -21.86 14.99
N SER A 152 2.76 -20.75 15.36
CA SER A 152 3.35 -19.73 16.24
C SER A 152 3.26 -20.09 17.72
N PRO A 153 4.37 -20.05 18.48
CA PRO A 153 4.35 -20.29 19.91
C PRO A 153 3.65 -19.18 20.71
N ILE A 154 3.34 -18.04 20.10
CA ILE A 154 2.56 -16.96 20.74
C ILE A 154 1.11 -17.39 20.95
N THR A 155 0.50 -17.96 19.92
CA THR A 155 -0.92 -18.34 19.90
C THR A 155 -1.16 -19.80 20.26
N ASN A 156 -0.20 -20.69 19.98
CA ASN A 156 -0.31 -22.11 20.29
C ASN A 156 0.31 -22.42 21.66
N LYS A 157 -0.53 -22.51 22.70
CA LYS A 157 -0.16 -22.90 24.06
C LYS A 157 -0.64 -24.30 24.41
N ARG A 158 -0.97 -25.14 23.40
CA ARG A 158 -1.38 -26.54 23.61
C ARG A 158 -0.25 -27.35 24.23
N THR A 159 -0.63 -28.36 25.01
CA THR A 159 0.29 -29.27 25.70
C THR A 159 0.13 -30.74 25.22
N ASP A 160 -0.70 -30.95 24.20
CA ASP A 160 -0.89 -32.19 23.50
C ASP A 160 0.04 -32.32 22.27
N GLU A 161 -0.23 -33.30 21.40
CA GLU A 161 0.54 -33.56 20.17
C GLU A 161 0.52 -32.41 19.14
N PHE A 162 -0.31 -31.40 19.32
CA PHE A 162 -0.43 -30.22 18.42
C PHE A 162 0.28 -28.99 18.97
N GLY A 163 0.99 -29.08 20.11
CA GLY A 163 1.63 -27.92 20.76
C GLY A 163 3.00 -28.20 21.35
N GLY A 164 3.68 -27.17 21.82
CA GLY A 164 5.01 -27.25 22.42
C GLY A 164 6.14 -27.15 21.40
N SER A 165 6.77 -28.23 20.96
CA SER A 165 7.88 -28.22 20.00
C SER A 165 7.45 -27.73 18.61
N VAL A 166 8.42 -27.37 17.75
CA VAL A 166 8.15 -26.98 16.35
C VAL A 166 7.44 -28.14 15.63
N GLU A 167 7.92 -29.37 15.80
CA GLU A 167 7.34 -30.54 15.17
C GLU A 167 5.87 -30.73 15.57
N ASN A 168 5.55 -30.60 16.86
CA ASN A 168 4.19 -30.73 17.35
C ASN A 168 3.28 -29.64 16.79
N ARG A 169 3.76 -28.39 16.78
CA ARG A 169 3.00 -27.27 16.20
C ARG A 169 2.75 -27.44 14.70
N CYS A 170 3.60 -28.21 14.01
CA CYS A 170 3.41 -28.56 12.59
C CYS A 170 2.40 -29.68 12.36
N CYS A 171 2.04 -30.50 13.38
CA CYS A 171 1.21 -31.70 13.17
C CYS A 171 -0.12 -31.38 12.49
N TYR A 172 -0.91 -30.43 13.00
CA TYR A 172 -2.21 -30.11 12.42
C TYR A 172 -2.10 -29.45 11.02
N PRO A 173 -1.26 -28.43 10.79
CA PRO A 173 -0.99 -27.93 9.44
C PRO A 173 -0.55 -29.01 8.46
N LEU A 174 0.27 -29.97 8.89
CA LEU A 174 0.72 -31.10 8.06
C LEU A 174 -0.42 -32.07 7.73
N MET A 175 -1.35 -32.33 8.66
CA MET A 175 -2.55 -33.12 8.39
C MET A 175 -3.38 -32.53 7.26
N ILE A 176 -3.55 -31.21 7.22
CA ILE A 176 -4.26 -30.51 6.15
C ILE A 176 -3.53 -30.67 4.81
N ILE A 177 -2.22 -30.44 4.76
CA ILE A 177 -1.44 -30.61 3.52
C ILE A 177 -1.56 -32.06 3.01
N LYS A 178 -1.40 -33.06 3.88
CA LYS A 178 -1.53 -34.49 3.53
C LYS A 178 -2.92 -34.84 3.00
N ALA A 179 -3.98 -34.36 3.65
CA ALA A 179 -5.35 -34.61 3.22
C ALA A 179 -5.64 -34.00 1.82
N ILE A 180 -5.13 -32.80 1.54
CA ILE A 180 -5.25 -32.17 0.21
C ILE A 180 -4.42 -32.97 -0.81
N ARG A 181 -3.19 -33.37 -0.49
CA ARG A 181 -2.33 -34.16 -1.39
C ARG A 181 -2.94 -35.53 -1.71
N GLU A 182 -3.55 -36.19 -0.72
CA GLU A 182 -4.26 -37.46 -0.91
C GLU A 182 -5.48 -37.30 -1.81
N ALA A 183 -6.28 -36.28 -1.55
CA ALA A 183 -7.47 -35.98 -2.34
C ALA A 183 -7.15 -35.53 -3.78
N LEU A 184 -6.05 -34.80 -3.99
CA LEU A 184 -5.64 -34.16 -5.24
C LEU A 184 -4.15 -34.44 -5.54
N PRO A 185 -3.75 -35.69 -5.84
CA PRO A 185 -2.33 -36.08 -5.92
C PRO A 185 -1.55 -35.35 -7.00
N ASP A 186 -2.19 -34.95 -8.10
CA ASP A 186 -1.56 -34.29 -9.25
C ASP A 186 -1.65 -32.75 -9.21
N MET A 187 -2.27 -32.17 -8.17
CA MET A 187 -2.46 -30.73 -8.08
C MET A 187 -1.21 -30.09 -7.46
N PRO A 188 -0.54 -29.14 -8.13
CA PRO A 188 0.58 -28.42 -7.54
C PRO A 188 0.17 -27.68 -6.27
N ILE A 189 0.98 -27.81 -5.22
CA ILE A 189 0.77 -27.12 -3.93
C ILE A 189 1.96 -26.20 -3.66
N GLU A 190 1.69 -24.90 -3.59
CA GLU A 190 2.60 -23.89 -3.07
C GLU A 190 2.26 -23.63 -1.59
N LEU A 191 3.28 -23.55 -0.73
CA LEU A 191 3.11 -23.27 0.69
C LEU A 191 3.71 -21.89 1.02
N ARG A 192 2.91 -21.00 1.61
CA ARG A 192 3.37 -19.70 2.11
C ARG A 192 3.56 -19.77 3.62
N LEU A 193 4.81 -19.57 4.07
CA LEU A 193 5.20 -19.59 5.49
C LEU A 193 5.75 -18.25 5.97
N ASN A 194 5.54 -17.93 7.24
CA ASN A 194 6.27 -16.86 7.91
C ASN A 194 7.71 -17.28 8.14
N GLY A 195 8.66 -16.47 7.70
CA GLY A 195 10.07 -16.54 8.12
C GLY A 195 10.27 -15.98 9.54
N SER A 196 9.38 -15.07 9.95
CA SER A 196 9.31 -14.50 11.30
C SER A 196 7.92 -13.90 11.54
N ASP A 197 7.41 -14.01 12.76
CA ASP A 197 6.22 -13.26 13.19
C ASP A 197 6.53 -11.79 13.48
N VAL A 198 7.82 -11.45 13.58
CA VAL A 198 8.32 -10.11 13.95
C VAL A 198 7.72 -9.63 15.27
N MET A 199 7.61 -10.53 16.21
CA MET A 199 7.05 -10.33 17.54
C MET A 199 7.83 -11.17 18.54
N GLU A 200 8.09 -10.62 19.74
CA GLU A 200 8.84 -11.34 20.78
C GLU A 200 8.14 -12.66 21.15
N GLY A 201 8.91 -13.74 21.18
CA GLY A 201 8.40 -15.08 21.45
C GLY A 201 7.63 -15.73 20.30
N GLY A 202 7.59 -15.10 19.12
CA GLY A 202 6.98 -15.64 17.90
C GLY A 202 7.91 -16.56 17.10
N ILE A 203 7.45 -16.92 15.89
CA ILE A 203 8.24 -17.69 14.92
C ILE A 203 9.51 -16.91 14.59
N THR A 204 10.65 -17.61 14.65
CA THR A 204 11.97 -17.11 14.23
C THR A 204 12.41 -17.78 12.93
N ILE A 205 13.46 -17.25 12.25
CA ILE A 205 14.01 -17.89 11.04
C ILE A 205 14.43 -19.35 11.28
N PRO A 206 15.09 -19.71 12.39
CA PRO A 206 15.34 -21.11 12.71
C PRO A 206 14.08 -21.98 12.78
N ASP A 207 13.01 -21.51 13.46
CA ASP A 207 11.73 -22.24 13.51
C ASP A 207 11.14 -22.42 12.10
N ALA A 208 11.19 -21.37 11.29
CA ALA A 208 10.67 -21.39 9.92
C ALA A 208 11.44 -22.38 9.02
N VAL A 209 12.74 -22.51 9.20
CA VAL A 209 13.57 -23.52 8.51
C VAL A 209 13.15 -24.92 8.90
N GLU A 210 12.94 -25.19 10.19
CA GLU A 210 12.48 -26.49 10.69
C GLU A 210 11.08 -26.83 10.16
N GLN A 211 10.14 -25.87 10.21
CA GLN A 211 8.80 -26.01 9.62
C GLN A 211 8.88 -26.32 8.11
N ALA A 212 9.72 -25.60 7.37
CA ALA A 212 9.91 -25.80 5.94
C ALA A 212 10.42 -27.21 5.61
N LEU A 213 11.37 -27.73 6.38
CA LEU A 213 11.88 -29.10 6.23
C LEU A 213 10.78 -30.15 6.48
N ILE A 214 9.93 -29.94 7.50
CA ILE A 214 8.81 -30.86 7.82
C ILE A 214 7.79 -30.92 6.68
N PHE A 215 7.49 -29.78 6.03
CA PHE A 215 6.47 -29.72 4.98
C PHE A 215 6.98 -30.09 3.59
N SER A 216 8.29 -30.10 3.37
CA SER A 216 8.91 -30.20 2.03
C SER A 216 8.54 -31.46 1.24
N ASP A 217 8.25 -32.60 1.91
CA ASP A 217 7.89 -33.86 1.25
C ASP A 217 6.46 -33.84 0.63
N TYR A 218 5.64 -32.83 0.98
CA TYR A 218 4.22 -32.83 0.65
C TYR A 218 3.80 -31.64 -0.23
N VAL A 219 4.71 -30.74 -0.53
CA VAL A 219 4.47 -29.53 -1.34
C VAL A 219 5.43 -29.49 -2.53
N ASP A 220 5.05 -28.77 -3.59
CA ASP A 220 5.83 -28.68 -4.81
C ASP A 220 6.69 -27.42 -4.87
N MET A 221 6.31 -26.38 -4.11
CA MET A 221 7.05 -25.13 -4.00
C MET A 221 6.67 -24.41 -2.70
N MET A 222 7.51 -23.48 -2.29
CA MET A 222 7.32 -22.77 -1.02
C MET A 222 7.80 -21.33 -1.15
N HIS A 223 7.12 -20.36 -0.49
CA HIS A 223 7.67 -19.02 -0.39
C HIS A 223 7.59 -18.44 1.02
N MET A 224 8.54 -17.56 1.31
CA MET A 224 8.69 -16.94 2.62
C MET A 224 8.10 -15.54 2.63
N THR A 225 7.36 -15.28 3.71
CA THR A 225 6.81 -13.97 4.07
C THR A 225 7.16 -13.66 5.54
N CYS A 226 6.66 -12.55 6.11
CA CYS A 226 6.80 -12.28 7.54
C CYS A 226 5.64 -11.46 8.07
N GLY A 227 5.64 -11.31 9.39
CA GLY A 227 4.70 -10.47 10.11
C GLY A 227 3.42 -11.18 10.52
N THR A 228 2.70 -10.55 11.40
CA THR A 228 1.44 -11.07 11.96
C THR A 228 0.45 -9.93 12.17
N ARG A 229 -0.83 -10.25 12.13
CA ARG A 229 -1.91 -9.31 12.47
C ARG A 229 -2.08 -9.10 13.97
N LEU A 230 -1.36 -9.89 14.77
CA LEU A 230 -1.46 -9.88 16.23
C LEU A 230 -0.75 -8.68 16.87
N ASP A 231 0.17 -8.06 16.14
CA ASP A 231 0.98 -6.95 16.60
C ASP A 231 1.06 -5.85 15.56
N ALA A 232 1.20 -4.59 16.02
CA ALA A 232 1.27 -3.42 15.15
C ALA A 232 2.48 -3.47 14.21
N MET A 233 3.67 -3.73 14.73
CA MET A 233 4.90 -3.81 13.94
C MET A 233 4.89 -5.03 13.01
N GLY A 234 4.42 -6.19 13.50
CA GLY A 234 4.21 -7.37 12.66
C GLY A 234 3.29 -7.08 11.47
N ARG A 235 2.27 -6.24 11.68
CA ARG A 235 1.33 -5.84 10.64
C ARG A 235 1.96 -4.93 9.60
N THR A 236 2.78 -3.95 9.99
CA THR A 236 3.46 -3.06 9.03
C THR A 236 4.41 -3.85 8.14
N LEU A 237 5.06 -4.90 8.65
CA LEU A 237 5.98 -5.72 7.88
C LEU A 237 5.31 -6.75 6.95
N MET A 238 4.03 -7.05 7.14
CA MET A 238 3.25 -7.81 6.16
C MET A 238 3.08 -7.03 4.84
N HIS A 239 2.91 -5.71 4.94
CA HIS A 239 2.68 -4.79 3.83
C HIS A 239 3.58 -3.56 4.00
N PRO A 240 4.91 -3.73 3.87
CA PRO A 240 5.85 -2.73 4.32
C PRO A 240 5.77 -1.43 3.53
N THR A 241 5.75 -0.33 4.27
CA THR A 241 5.73 1.02 3.75
C THR A 241 7.09 1.44 3.19
N HIS A 242 7.25 2.70 2.86
CA HIS A 242 8.49 3.28 2.38
C HIS A 242 9.63 3.30 3.43
N PHE A 243 9.32 3.15 4.72
CA PHE A 243 10.33 3.05 5.78
C PHE A 243 11.09 1.73 5.76
N VAL A 244 10.46 0.64 5.34
CA VAL A 244 11.07 -0.70 5.35
C VAL A 244 11.89 -0.96 4.08
N SER A 245 13.07 -1.56 4.22
CA SER A 245 13.90 -1.93 3.07
C SER A 245 13.21 -2.95 2.15
N PRO A 246 13.26 -2.77 0.83
CA PRO A 246 12.75 -3.75 -0.13
C PRO A 246 13.46 -5.10 -0.01
N GLY A 247 12.71 -6.20 -0.22
CA GLY A 247 13.27 -7.55 -0.13
C GLY A 247 13.56 -8.03 1.31
N HIS A 248 12.95 -7.41 2.32
CA HIS A 248 13.18 -7.66 3.75
C HIS A 248 12.99 -9.12 4.20
N ASN A 249 12.25 -9.94 3.43
CA ASN A 249 12.07 -11.38 3.71
C ASN A 249 13.19 -12.27 3.12
N SER A 250 14.17 -11.69 2.45
CA SER A 250 15.19 -12.45 1.71
C SER A 250 16.09 -13.30 2.59
N ASP A 251 16.32 -12.92 3.84
CA ASP A 251 17.16 -13.71 4.76
C ASP A 251 16.45 -15.01 5.18
N ALA A 252 15.13 -14.97 5.34
CA ALA A 252 14.34 -16.17 5.64
C ALA A 252 14.33 -17.15 4.45
N SER A 253 14.09 -16.64 3.23
CA SER A 253 14.14 -17.50 2.03
C SER A 253 15.53 -18.10 1.79
N ALA A 254 16.58 -17.30 1.98
CA ALA A 254 17.96 -17.76 1.86
C ALA A 254 18.30 -18.85 2.89
N ALA A 255 17.83 -18.72 4.13
CA ALA A 255 18.04 -19.74 5.18
C ALA A 255 17.34 -21.05 4.84
N VAL A 256 16.07 -21.01 4.41
CA VAL A 256 15.32 -22.19 3.96
C VAL A 256 15.99 -22.85 2.76
N LYS A 257 16.34 -22.06 1.73
CA LYS A 257 17.03 -22.58 0.54
C LYS A 257 18.36 -23.25 0.87
N LYS A 258 19.14 -22.66 1.78
CA LYS A 258 20.39 -23.25 2.28
C LYS A 258 20.14 -24.60 2.97
N ALA A 259 19.11 -24.68 3.80
CA ALA A 259 18.74 -25.92 4.50
C ALA A 259 18.27 -26.99 3.52
N PHE A 260 17.44 -26.65 2.53
CA PHE A 260 17.00 -27.56 1.48
C PHE A 260 18.18 -28.12 0.68
N LYS A 261 19.12 -27.26 0.26
CA LYS A 261 20.35 -27.68 -0.43
C LYS A 261 21.15 -28.68 0.40
N ALA A 262 21.28 -28.45 1.72
CA ALA A 262 21.97 -29.35 2.64
C ALA A 262 21.26 -30.70 2.82
N ALA A 263 19.93 -30.72 2.77
CA ALA A 263 19.10 -31.94 2.89
C ALA A 263 18.85 -32.65 1.53
N GLY A 264 19.33 -32.11 0.41
CA GLY A 264 19.09 -32.65 -0.93
C GLY A 264 17.66 -32.44 -1.45
N ILE A 265 16.92 -31.49 -0.87
CA ILE A 265 15.57 -31.10 -1.27
C ILE A 265 15.67 -30.15 -2.46
N THR A 266 14.85 -30.38 -3.51
CA THR A 266 14.94 -29.65 -4.79
C THR A 266 13.74 -28.78 -5.10
N ILE A 267 12.72 -28.71 -4.21
CA ILE A 267 11.57 -27.82 -4.43
C ILE A 267 12.02 -26.36 -4.41
N PRO A 268 11.48 -25.50 -5.31
CA PRO A 268 11.88 -24.11 -5.38
C PRO A 268 11.38 -23.30 -4.18
N VAL A 269 12.21 -22.34 -3.75
CA VAL A 269 11.93 -21.42 -2.65
C VAL A 269 11.79 -20.00 -3.19
N GLY A 270 10.62 -19.41 -2.99
CA GLY A 270 10.29 -18.05 -3.37
C GLY A 270 10.39 -17.04 -2.23
N VAL A 271 10.34 -15.76 -2.59
CA VAL A 271 10.29 -14.65 -1.64
C VAL A 271 9.31 -13.58 -2.07
N VAL A 272 8.57 -13.05 -1.10
CA VAL A 272 7.71 -11.85 -1.23
C VAL A 272 8.22 -10.77 -0.26
N GLY A 273 7.99 -9.51 -0.56
CA GLY A 273 8.31 -8.42 0.37
C GLY A 273 8.83 -7.17 -0.34
N SER A 274 7.94 -6.28 -0.75
CA SER A 274 8.28 -5.00 -1.44
C SER A 274 9.25 -5.14 -2.62
N ILE A 275 9.17 -6.23 -3.38
CA ILE A 275 9.95 -6.37 -4.62
C ILE A 275 9.27 -5.50 -5.68
N HIS A 276 9.91 -4.40 -6.04
CA HIS A 276 9.35 -3.37 -6.92
C HIS A 276 10.28 -2.97 -8.07
N SER A 277 11.50 -3.51 -8.14
CA SER A 277 12.42 -3.30 -9.26
C SER A 277 12.88 -4.63 -9.85
N ALA A 278 13.17 -4.62 -11.15
CA ALA A 278 13.72 -5.77 -11.86
C ALA A 278 15.10 -6.15 -11.30
N GLN A 279 15.93 -5.15 -11.02
CA GLN A 279 17.27 -5.36 -10.46
C GLN A 279 17.23 -6.09 -9.12
N LEU A 280 16.33 -5.67 -8.21
CA LEU A 280 16.18 -6.37 -6.92
C LEU A 280 15.74 -7.82 -7.11
N ALA A 281 14.79 -8.09 -8.02
CA ALA A 281 14.35 -9.44 -8.32
C ALA A 281 15.48 -10.31 -8.85
N GLU A 282 16.29 -9.78 -9.78
CA GLU A 282 17.46 -10.47 -10.34
C GLU A 282 18.55 -10.70 -9.28
N ASP A 283 18.84 -9.69 -8.45
CA ASP A 283 19.84 -9.80 -7.37
C ASP A 283 19.49 -10.90 -6.36
N LEU A 284 18.20 -11.03 -5.99
CA LEU A 284 17.74 -12.07 -5.07
C LEU A 284 17.94 -13.49 -5.64
N ILE A 285 17.74 -13.66 -6.95
CA ILE A 285 17.94 -14.95 -7.64
C ILE A 285 19.44 -15.21 -7.85
N ALA A 286 20.19 -14.24 -8.34
CA ALA A 286 21.62 -14.35 -8.62
C ALA A 286 22.45 -14.61 -7.35
N GLN A 287 22.01 -14.08 -6.20
CA GLN A 287 22.64 -14.31 -4.88
C GLN A 287 22.16 -15.61 -4.22
N GLU A 288 21.43 -16.47 -4.91
CA GLU A 288 20.84 -17.70 -4.39
C GLU A 288 19.94 -17.50 -3.14
N LYS A 289 19.34 -16.31 -2.97
CA LYS A 289 18.43 -16.03 -1.86
C LYS A 289 17.01 -16.55 -2.13
N ALA A 290 16.64 -16.68 -3.41
CA ALA A 290 15.37 -17.25 -3.83
C ALA A 290 15.52 -17.92 -5.20
N ASP A 291 14.57 -18.79 -5.60
CA ASP A 291 14.45 -19.36 -6.94
C ASP A 291 13.45 -18.59 -7.80
N TYR A 292 12.49 -17.92 -7.17
CA TYR A 292 11.50 -17.06 -7.82
C TYR A 292 11.05 -15.95 -6.87
N VAL A 293 10.41 -14.92 -7.42
CA VAL A 293 9.92 -13.78 -6.66
C VAL A 293 8.41 -13.61 -6.82
N LEU A 294 7.75 -13.14 -5.77
CA LEU A 294 6.34 -12.78 -5.80
C LEU A 294 6.20 -11.26 -5.69
N VAL A 295 5.46 -10.69 -6.64
CA VAL A 295 5.26 -9.25 -6.76
C VAL A 295 3.78 -8.93 -6.59
N GLY A 296 3.47 -7.98 -5.73
CA GLY A 296 2.09 -7.53 -5.46
C GLY A 296 1.87 -6.10 -5.91
N ARG A 297 2.14 -5.13 -5.04
CA ARG A 297 1.81 -3.72 -5.25
C ARG A 297 2.47 -3.09 -6.48
N GLN A 298 3.66 -3.54 -6.88
CA GLN A 298 4.32 -3.02 -8.09
C GLN A 298 3.52 -3.33 -9.35
N VAL A 299 2.97 -4.54 -9.48
CA VAL A 299 2.13 -4.87 -10.65
C VAL A 299 0.75 -4.21 -10.60
N ILE A 300 0.28 -3.79 -9.41
CA ILE A 300 -0.88 -2.90 -9.28
C ILE A 300 -0.55 -1.49 -9.79
N ALA A 301 0.62 -0.97 -9.43
CA ALA A 301 1.08 0.31 -9.92
C ALA A 301 1.30 0.31 -11.44
N ASP A 302 1.81 -0.80 -11.98
CA ASP A 302 2.05 -0.97 -13.42
C ASP A 302 1.73 -2.41 -13.87
N TYR A 303 0.56 -2.60 -14.48
CA TYR A 303 0.11 -3.92 -14.92
C TYR A 303 1.06 -4.58 -15.95
N ASP A 304 1.79 -3.76 -16.71
CA ASP A 304 2.68 -4.21 -17.81
C ASP A 304 4.16 -4.37 -17.35
N TRP A 305 4.38 -4.37 -16.04
CA TRP A 305 5.72 -4.37 -15.44
C TRP A 305 6.63 -5.47 -16.00
N VAL A 306 6.15 -6.73 -16.05
CA VAL A 306 6.97 -7.87 -16.52
C VAL A 306 7.33 -7.75 -17.99
N ASN A 307 6.37 -7.35 -18.85
CA ASN A 307 6.65 -7.14 -20.26
C ASN A 307 7.67 -6.02 -20.47
N LYS A 308 7.53 -4.89 -19.76
CA LYS A 308 8.47 -3.78 -19.82
C LYS A 308 9.89 -4.20 -19.42
N VAL A 309 10.03 -5.00 -18.35
CA VAL A 309 11.33 -5.58 -17.96
C VAL A 309 11.88 -6.48 -19.06
N ARG A 310 11.05 -7.39 -19.59
CA ARG A 310 11.45 -8.33 -20.68
C ARG A 310 11.91 -7.60 -21.95
N GLU A 311 11.32 -6.45 -22.23
CA GLU A 311 11.59 -5.62 -23.42
C GLU A 311 12.71 -4.58 -23.19
N GLY A 312 13.30 -4.52 -21.99
CA GLY A 312 14.34 -3.53 -21.64
C GLY A 312 13.80 -2.09 -21.56
N ARG A 313 12.54 -1.93 -21.17
CA ARG A 313 11.85 -0.63 -21.03
C ARG A 313 11.63 -0.24 -19.56
N GLU A 314 12.64 -0.45 -18.71
CA GLU A 314 12.51 -0.17 -17.26
C GLU A 314 12.19 1.30 -16.97
N GLU A 315 12.64 2.24 -17.82
CA GLU A 315 12.32 3.67 -17.68
C GLU A 315 10.84 4.00 -17.90
N ASP A 316 10.09 3.08 -18.50
CA ASP A 316 8.63 3.19 -18.69
C ASP A 316 7.83 2.57 -17.55
N ILE A 317 8.49 1.95 -16.58
CA ILE A 317 7.84 1.35 -15.43
C ILE A 317 7.37 2.44 -14.47
N ARG A 318 6.06 2.46 -14.17
CA ARG A 318 5.51 3.30 -13.10
C ARG A 318 5.83 2.69 -11.75
N PRO A 319 6.70 3.31 -10.93
CA PRO A 319 7.14 2.73 -9.67
C PRO A 319 6.05 2.80 -8.60
N CYS A 320 5.87 1.73 -7.82
CA CYS A 320 4.96 1.72 -6.68
C CYS A 320 5.47 2.65 -5.57
N LEU A 321 4.59 3.50 -5.01
CA LEU A 321 4.93 4.40 -3.91
C LEU A 321 5.03 3.72 -2.55
N ARG A 322 4.57 2.49 -2.42
CA ARG A 322 4.43 1.75 -1.14
C ARG A 322 3.59 2.48 -0.08
N CYS A 323 2.64 3.28 -0.52
CA CYS A 323 1.75 4.09 0.30
C CYS A 323 0.54 3.32 0.87
N ASP A 324 0.40 2.04 0.54
CA ASP A 324 -0.66 1.12 0.95
C ASP A 324 -2.11 1.56 0.62
N MET A 325 -2.29 2.59 -0.19
CA MET A 325 -3.60 3.02 -0.65
C MET A 325 -4.41 1.86 -1.26
N CYS A 326 -3.78 0.95 -1.98
CA CYS A 326 -4.43 -0.22 -2.58
C CYS A 326 -4.83 -1.31 -1.55
N LEU A 327 -4.40 -1.19 -0.30
CA LEU A 327 -4.76 -2.12 0.77
C LEU A 327 -5.78 -1.52 1.74
N ASP A 328 -5.68 -0.22 1.98
CA ASP A 328 -6.45 0.50 3.01
C ASP A 328 -7.51 1.46 2.43
N SER A 329 -7.52 1.67 1.10
CA SER A 329 -8.56 2.49 0.47
C SER A 329 -9.96 1.91 0.74
N GLY A 330 -10.87 2.76 1.16
CA GLY A 330 -12.19 2.36 1.65
C GLY A 330 -12.25 2.07 3.14
N ARG A 331 -11.11 2.01 3.83
CA ARG A 331 -11.04 2.01 5.29
C ARG A 331 -10.62 3.40 5.74
N ARG A 332 -11.55 4.22 6.19
CA ARG A 332 -11.16 5.38 6.99
C ARG A 332 -10.47 4.83 8.23
N PRO A 333 -9.29 5.33 8.62
CA PRO A 333 -8.65 4.89 9.84
C PRO A 333 -9.67 5.08 10.96
N ALA A 334 -10.03 3.99 11.64
CA ALA A 334 -10.68 4.13 12.92
C ALA A 334 -9.65 4.85 13.80
N LEU A 335 -9.93 6.08 14.18
CA LEU A 335 -9.09 6.91 15.05
C LEU A 335 -9.06 6.38 16.50
N THR A 336 -9.12 5.07 16.67
CA THR A 336 -9.06 4.40 17.96
C THR A 336 -7.77 3.61 18.07
N LYS A 337 -7.26 3.45 19.28
CA LYS A 337 -6.13 2.55 19.58
C LYS A 337 -6.44 1.10 19.18
N ASP A 338 -7.71 0.77 19.05
CA ASP A 338 -8.19 -0.54 18.64
C ASP A 338 -8.43 -0.54 17.13
N VAL A 339 -7.71 -1.42 16.43
CA VAL A 339 -7.84 -1.63 14.99
C VAL A 339 -9.14 -2.38 14.72
N THR A 340 -10.27 -1.69 14.81
CA THR A 340 -11.56 -2.25 14.40
C THR A 340 -11.79 -1.94 12.93
N TYR A 341 -12.01 -2.99 12.13
CA TYR A 341 -12.47 -2.86 10.76
C TYR A 341 -13.90 -2.32 10.76
N SER A 342 -14.15 -1.15 10.15
CA SER A 342 -15.52 -0.68 9.92
C SER A 342 -16.21 -1.62 8.94
N ALA A 343 -17.39 -2.14 9.32
CA ALA A 343 -18.23 -2.96 8.45
C ALA A 343 -18.82 -2.16 7.27
N ASP A 344 -18.82 -0.83 7.34
CA ASP A 344 -19.38 0.07 6.33
C ASP A 344 -18.37 0.58 5.30
N ALA A 345 -17.14 0.01 5.27
CA ALA A 345 -16.14 0.40 4.30
C ALA A 345 -16.55 -0.02 2.88
N THR A 346 -16.67 0.94 1.98
CA THR A 346 -16.77 0.66 0.55
C THR A 346 -15.47 -0.02 0.11
N TYR A 347 -15.59 -1.20 -0.52
CA TYR A 347 -14.43 -2.04 -0.91
C TYR A 347 -13.73 -1.56 -2.18
N ASP A 348 -13.76 -0.28 -2.45
CA ASP A 348 -13.10 0.31 -3.59
C ASP A 348 -11.59 0.41 -3.34
N ILE A 349 -10.81 -0.42 -4.03
CA ILE A 349 -9.35 -0.45 -3.95
C ILE A 349 -8.79 0.53 -4.97
N TYR A 350 -8.08 1.57 -4.51
CA TYR A 350 -7.43 2.56 -5.35
C TYR A 350 -5.91 2.40 -5.34
N CYS A 351 -5.27 2.78 -6.45
CA CYS A 351 -3.83 3.02 -6.46
C CYS A 351 -3.59 4.52 -6.57
N ALA A 352 -2.70 5.07 -5.75
CA ALA A 352 -2.41 6.50 -5.75
C ALA A 352 -1.96 7.04 -7.12
N ILE A 353 -1.35 6.20 -7.94
CA ILE A 353 -0.71 6.60 -9.19
C ILE A 353 -1.22 5.87 -10.45
N ASN A 354 -1.97 4.77 -10.28
CA ASN A 354 -2.58 4.05 -11.39
C ASN A 354 -4.08 4.32 -11.43
N VAL A 355 -4.47 5.30 -12.21
CA VAL A 355 -5.88 5.74 -12.36
C VAL A 355 -6.81 4.65 -12.90
N PHE A 356 -6.26 3.61 -13.52
CA PHE A 356 -7.02 2.48 -14.07
C PHE A 356 -7.27 1.37 -13.05
N HIS A 357 -6.63 1.43 -11.89
CA HIS A 357 -6.85 0.46 -10.85
C HIS A 357 -8.23 0.69 -10.24
N HIS A 358 -9.05 -0.35 -10.15
CA HIS A 358 -10.42 -0.36 -9.65
C HIS A 358 -11.50 0.29 -10.55
N GLN A 359 -11.21 1.35 -11.31
CA GLN A 359 -12.19 2.00 -12.19
C GLN A 359 -12.08 1.52 -13.65
N GLY A 360 -11.37 0.46 -13.85
CA GLY A 360 -10.85 -0.20 -15.02
C GLY A 360 -11.52 0.09 -16.34
N ASP A 361 -12.73 -0.40 -16.51
CA ASP A 361 -13.35 -0.42 -17.82
C ASP A 361 -13.86 0.92 -18.31
N ILE A 362 -14.34 1.77 -17.39
CA ILE A 362 -14.88 3.07 -17.78
C ILE A 362 -13.76 3.98 -18.28
N LYS A 363 -12.63 4.03 -17.57
CA LYS A 363 -11.49 4.88 -17.96
C LYS A 363 -10.76 4.38 -19.21
N TRP A 364 -10.66 3.05 -19.40
CA TRP A 364 -10.07 2.46 -20.59
C TRP A 364 -10.92 2.64 -21.86
N LYS A 365 -12.25 2.78 -21.70
CA LYS A 365 -13.20 2.91 -22.81
C LYS A 365 -13.52 4.36 -23.17
N ILE A 366 -12.83 5.34 -22.61
CA ILE A 366 -13.01 6.74 -23.03
C ILE A 366 -12.59 6.84 -24.50
N PRO A 367 -13.50 7.19 -25.41
CA PRO A 367 -13.19 7.26 -26.83
C PRO A 367 -12.20 8.39 -27.10
N TYR A 368 -11.43 8.27 -28.18
CA TYR A 368 -10.68 9.42 -28.69
C TYR A 368 -11.67 10.54 -29.07
N PRO A 369 -11.29 11.82 -28.85
CA PRO A 369 -12.14 12.93 -29.21
C PRO A 369 -12.29 13.06 -30.73
N ASP A 370 -13.47 13.46 -31.19
CA ASP A 370 -13.73 13.70 -32.61
C ASP A 370 -12.94 14.91 -33.16
N VAL A 371 -12.57 15.82 -32.26
CA VAL A 371 -11.86 17.07 -32.61
C VAL A 371 -10.59 17.22 -31.77
N LYS A 372 -9.47 17.39 -32.44
CA LYS A 372 -8.20 17.74 -31.81
C LYS A 372 -8.27 19.19 -31.28
N LYS A 373 -8.02 19.36 -29.97
CA LYS A 373 -7.99 20.66 -29.31
C LYS A 373 -6.56 21.16 -29.10
N LYS A 374 -6.36 22.46 -29.07
CA LYS A 374 -5.16 23.14 -28.54
C LYS A 374 -5.38 23.40 -27.05
N VAL A 375 -4.55 22.79 -26.20
CA VAL A 375 -4.76 22.75 -24.75
C VAL A 375 -3.59 23.38 -24.02
N ALA A 376 -3.87 24.35 -23.14
CA ALA A 376 -2.89 24.86 -22.20
C ALA A 376 -3.03 24.20 -20.84
N ILE A 377 -1.89 23.81 -20.25
CA ILE A 377 -1.79 23.35 -18.85
C ILE A 377 -0.99 24.37 -18.07
N VAL A 378 -1.58 24.96 -17.03
CA VAL A 378 -0.95 25.98 -16.18
C VAL A 378 -0.50 25.37 -14.87
N GLY A 379 0.81 25.14 -14.71
CA GLY A 379 1.45 24.52 -13.57
C GLY A 379 1.95 23.10 -13.84
N GLY A 380 3.24 22.89 -13.59
CA GLY A 380 3.98 21.63 -13.82
C GLY A 380 4.08 20.74 -12.56
N GLY A 381 3.15 20.88 -11.61
CA GLY A 381 2.98 19.93 -10.52
C GLY A 381 2.39 18.60 -11.00
N ILE A 382 2.23 17.62 -10.10
CA ILE A 382 1.82 16.26 -10.47
C ILE A 382 0.47 16.20 -11.20
N SER A 383 -0.49 17.03 -10.82
CA SER A 383 -1.80 17.12 -11.48
C SER A 383 -1.67 17.65 -12.90
N GLY A 384 -0.87 18.71 -13.10
CA GLY A 384 -0.63 19.30 -14.41
C GLY A 384 0.13 18.35 -15.34
N ILE A 385 1.18 17.69 -14.84
CA ILE A 385 1.91 16.68 -15.62
C ILE A 385 0.97 15.54 -16.05
N LYS A 386 0.13 15.04 -15.12
CA LYS A 386 -0.82 13.97 -15.45
C LYS A 386 -1.86 14.42 -16.45
N ALA A 387 -2.38 15.65 -16.33
CA ALA A 387 -3.30 16.24 -17.31
C ALA A 387 -2.65 16.38 -18.69
N ALA A 388 -1.42 16.88 -18.75
CA ALA A 388 -0.69 17.05 -20.01
C ALA A 388 -0.47 15.73 -20.74
N LEU A 389 0.03 14.70 -20.02
CA LEU A 389 0.23 13.35 -20.58
C LEU A 389 -1.09 12.74 -21.06
N THR A 390 -2.17 12.89 -20.29
CA THR A 390 -3.47 12.32 -20.67
C THR A 390 -4.05 13.04 -21.89
N ALA A 391 -3.93 14.36 -21.99
CA ALA A 391 -4.38 15.12 -23.15
C ALA A 391 -3.59 14.78 -24.42
N ASP A 392 -2.26 14.60 -24.31
CA ASP A 392 -1.41 14.17 -25.44
C ASP A 392 -1.74 12.74 -25.86
N GLU A 393 -1.91 11.79 -24.92
CA GLU A 393 -2.35 10.41 -25.21
C GLU A 393 -3.70 10.37 -25.96
N ARG A 394 -4.56 11.38 -25.77
CA ARG A 394 -5.83 11.55 -26.47
C ARG A 394 -5.69 12.26 -27.82
N GLY A 395 -4.49 12.70 -28.18
CA GLY A 395 -4.18 13.29 -29.48
C GLY A 395 -4.38 14.81 -29.57
N HIS A 396 -4.55 15.49 -28.43
CA HIS A 396 -4.61 16.95 -28.39
C HIS A 396 -3.23 17.60 -28.60
N ASP A 397 -3.20 18.89 -28.92
CA ASP A 397 -1.97 19.71 -29.01
C ASP A 397 -1.76 20.43 -27.67
N VAL A 398 -0.75 19.98 -26.91
CA VAL A 398 -0.62 20.35 -25.48
C VAL A 398 0.60 21.21 -25.24
N THR A 399 0.41 22.35 -24.57
CA THR A 399 1.49 23.17 -24.02
C THR A 399 1.36 23.25 -22.50
N LEU A 400 2.42 22.85 -21.78
CA LEU A 400 2.51 22.92 -20.33
C LEU A 400 3.43 24.09 -19.94
N TYR A 401 2.90 24.99 -19.12
CA TYR A 401 3.61 26.15 -18.58
C TYR A 401 4.00 25.89 -17.12
N GLU A 402 5.27 26.10 -16.78
CA GLU A 402 5.78 26.01 -15.42
C GLU A 402 6.65 27.23 -15.11
N LYS A 403 6.30 27.96 -14.03
CA LYS A 403 7.02 29.16 -13.61
C LYS A 403 8.44 28.88 -13.12
N ASP A 404 8.65 27.70 -12.53
CA ASP A 404 9.92 27.30 -11.97
C ASP A 404 10.83 26.62 -13.01
N ALA A 405 12.10 26.46 -12.67
CA ALA A 405 13.10 25.79 -13.51
C ALA A 405 12.95 24.26 -13.53
N LYS A 406 12.10 23.70 -12.67
CA LYS A 406 11.91 22.27 -12.50
C LYS A 406 10.43 21.92 -12.41
N LEU A 407 10.08 20.77 -12.98
CA LEU A 407 8.77 20.15 -12.80
C LEU A 407 8.67 19.44 -11.45
N GLY A 408 7.44 19.25 -10.95
CA GLY A 408 7.15 18.44 -9.77
C GLY A 408 6.39 19.19 -8.68
N GLY A 409 6.38 20.50 -8.70
CA GLY A 409 5.69 21.31 -7.70
C GLY A 409 6.08 20.92 -6.28
N GLN A 410 5.10 20.67 -5.42
CA GLN A 410 5.33 20.35 -4.01
C GLN A 410 6.04 19.03 -3.74
N LEU A 411 6.21 18.13 -4.73
CA LEU A 411 6.91 16.86 -4.51
C LEU A 411 8.44 17.00 -4.38
N PHE A 412 8.98 18.22 -4.46
CA PHE A 412 10.41 18.50 -4.29
C PHE A 412 11.00 17.98 -2.96
N PHE A 413 10.18 17.88 -1.90
CA PHE A 413 10.59 17.36 -0.60
C PHE A 413 11.14 15.94 -0.69
N SER A 414 10.71 15.15 -1.68
CA SER A 414 11.20 13.78 -1.89
C SER A 414 12.69 13.70 -2.25
N ASP A 415 13.31 14.82 -2.59
CA ASP A 415 14.76 14.91 -2.79
C ASP A 415 15.54 14.95 -1.47
N HIS A 416 14.89 15.25 -0.36
CA HIS A 416 15.51 15.48 0.95
C HIS A 416 15.29 14.31 1.93
N MET A 417 14.11 13.68 1.91
CA MET A 417 13.74 12.60 2.82
C MET A 417 14.12 11.23 2.24
N TRP A 418 15.00 10.48 2.91
CA TRP A 418 15.46 9.17 2.46
C TRP A 418 14.33 8.15 2.30
N PHE A 419 13.32 8.23 3.13
CA PHE A 419 12.15 7.35 3.11
C PHE A 419 11.10 7.73 2.04
N LYS A 420 11.29 8.83 1.31
CA LYS A 420 10.42 9.25 0.18
C LYS A 420 11.03 8.96 -1.20
N LYS A 421 12.02 8.05 -1.29
CA LYS A 421 12.70 7.70 -2.54
C LYS A 421 11.76 7.19 -3.63
N GLU A 422 10.65 6.55 -3.28
CA GLU A 422 9.66 6.07 -4.24
C GLU A 422 8.86 7.22 -4.87
N ILE A 423 8.59 8.29 -4.11
CA ILE A 423 7.97 9.52 -4.66
C ILE A 423 8.94 10.20 -5.63
N LYS A 424 10.22 10.29 -5.27
CA LYS A 424 11.27 10.80 -6.16
C LYS A 424 11.36 9.99 -7.46
N ALA A 425 11.34 8.65 -7.35
CA ALA A 425 11.34 7.77 -8.52
C ALA A 425 10.09 7.97 -9.39
N TYR A 426 8.92 8.17 -8.77
CA TYR A 426 7.69 8.42 -9.51
C TYR A 426 7.71 9.79 -10.22
N LEU A 427 8.22 10.83 -9.58
CA LEU A 427 8.40 12.13 -10.25
C LEU A 427 9.36 12.02 -11.45
N ALA A 428 10.49 11.31 -11.28
CA ALA A 428 11.43 11.07 -12.37
C ALA A 428 10.77 10.30 -13.53
N TYR A 429 9.95 9.30 -13.24
CA TYR A 429 9.14 8.59 -14.22
C TYR A 429 8.20 9.55 -14.98
N MET A 430 7.43 10.39 -14.27
CA MET A 430 6.49 11.34 -14.89
C MET A 430 7.21 12.33 -15.81
N VAL A 431 8.35 12.85 -15.40
CA VAL A 431 9.19 13.74 -16.22
C VAL A 431 9.75 13.00 -17.44
N THR A 432 10.14 11.74 -17.29
CA THR A 432 10.59 10.89 -18.41
C THR A 432 9.48 10.67 -19.43
N GLN A 433 8.26 10.38 -18.97
CA GLN A 433 7.11 10.22 -19.87
C GLN A 433 6.78 11.53 -20.62
N LEU A 434 6.86 12.68 -19.95
CA LEU A 434 6.71 13.99 -20.63
C LEU A 434 7.76 14.20 -21.72
N ARG A 435 9.03 13.85 -21.47
CA ARG A 435 10.09 13.97 -22.50
C ARG A 435 9.87 13.06 -23.70
N LYS A 436 9.17 11.94 -23.51
CA LYS A 436 8.81 10.99 -24.58
C LYS A 436 7.52 11.36 -25.30
N SER A 437 6.72 12.25 -24.73
CA SER A 437 5.44 12.71 -25.30
C SER A 437 5.63 13.85 -26.31
N ASN A 438 4.54 14.28 -26.95
CA ASN A 438 4.52 15.44 -27.84
C ASN A 438 4.23 16.76 -27.09
N VAL A 439 4.10 16.72 -25.75
CA VAL A 439 3.80 17.91 -24.95
C VAL A 439 4.92 18.93 -25.06
N LYS A 440 4.56 20.15 -25.45
CA LYS A 440 5.49 21.30 -25.39
C LYS A 440 5.59 21.79 -23.94
N VAL A 441 6.76 21.65 -23.32
CA VAL A 441 7.00 22.07 -21.92
C VAL A 441 7.77 23.39 -21.91
N LEU A 442 7.25 24.41 -21.25
CA LEU A 442 7.84 25.73 -21.08
C LEU A 442 8.16 25.97 -19.60
N LEU A 443 9.43 25.74 -19.23
CA LEU A 443 9.96 26.04 -17.89
C LEU A 443 10.33 27.51 -17.78
N ASN A 444 10.47 28.02 -16.53
CA ASN A 444 10.73 29.43 -16.23
C ASN A 444 9.74 30.38 -16.93
N THR A 445 8.50 29.92 -17.10
CA THR A 445 7.46 30.62 -17.85
C THR A 445 6.17 30.65 -17.02
N GLU A 446 5.94 31.76 -16.37
CA GLU A 446 4.68 31.99 -15.67
C GLU A 446 3.59 32.33 -16.70
N ALA A 447 2.59 31.47 -16.81
CA ALA A 447 1.45 31.70 -17.66
C ALA A 447 0.60 32.85 -17.09
N THR A 448 0.18 33.78 -17.94
CA THR A 448 -0.80 34.79 -17.57
C THR A 448 -2.05 34.68 -18.45
N PRO A 449 -3.21 35.18 -17.99
CA PRO A 449 -4.43 35.21 -18.80
C PRO A 449 -4.20 35.83 -20.19
N GLU A 450 -3.49 36.95 -20.24
CA GLU A 450 -3.22 37.70 -21.48
C GLU A 450 -2.36 36.88 -22.46
N MET A 451 -1.40 36.10 -21.97
CA MET A 451 -0.61 35.18 -22.82
C MET A 451 -1.49 34.10 -23.42
N LEU A 452 -2.40 33.52 -22.64
CA LEU A 452 -3.27 32.45 -23.11
C LEU A 452 -4.32 32.96 -24.09
N ASP A 453 -4.87 34.14 -23.87
CA ASP A 453 -5.80 34.83 -24.81
C ASP A 453 -5.17 35.03 -26.17
N LEU A 454 -3.90 35.45 -26.23
CA LEU A 454 -3.16 35.69 -27.48
C LEU A 454 -2.87 34.39 -28.25
N GLU A 455 -2.78 33.26 -27.57
CA GLU A 455 -2.47 31.95 -28.15
C GLU A 455 -3.72 31.18 -28.62
N ASP A 456 -4.93 31.66 -28.30
CA ASP A 456 -6.22 31.10 -28.73
C ASP A 456 -6.35 29.59 -28.43
N TYR A 457 -6.32 29.22 -27.13
CA TYR A 457 -6.50 27.85 -26.68
C TYR A 457 -7.99 27.45 -26.66
N ASP A 458 -8.30 26.23 -27.12
CA ASP A 458 -9.64 25.64 -27.04
C ASP A 458 -10.03 25.27 -25.61
N ALA A 459 -9.02 24.89 -24.82
CA ALA A 459 -9.21 24.48 -23.41
C ALA A 459 -7.99 24.85 -22.55
N VAL A 460 -8.24 25.15 -21.29
CA VAL A 460 -7.20 25.43 -20.29
C VAL A 460 -7.42 24.60 -19.04
N ILE A 461 -6.37 23.87 -18.60
CA ILE A 461 -6.38 23.15 -17.33
C ILE A 461 -5.45 23.85 -16.36
N VAL A 462 -6.00 24.34 -15.25
CA VAL A 462 -5.27 25.12 -14.25
C VAL A 462 -4.89 24.22 -13.07
N ALA A 463 -3.59 24.15 -12.77
CA ALA A 463 -2.97 23.31 -11.77
C ALA A 463 -1.96 24.09 -10.90
N VAL A 464 -2.30 25.31 -10.50
CA VAL A 464 -1.43 26.26 -9.78
C VAL A 464 -1.15 25.86 -8.32
N GLY A 465 -1.83 24.86 -7.78
CA GLY A 465 -1.50 24.26 -6.49
C GLY A 465 -2.06 24.99 -5.26
N ALA A 466 -1.34 24.93 -4.16
CA ALA A 466 -1.72 25.43 -2.84
C ALA A 466 -0.50 26.06 -2.14
N GLU A 467 -0.76 26.82 -1.08
CA GLU A 467 0.25 27.42 -0.20
C GLU A 467 0.06 26.98 1.26
N PRO A 468 1.12 27.04 2.09
CA PRO A 468 1.02 26.70 3.51
C PRO A 468 0.04 27.61 4.26
N ILE A 469 -0.70 27.01 5.19
CA ILE A 469 -1.51 27.75 6.16
C ILE A 469 -0.60 28.23 7.28
N ILE A 470 -0.51 29.55 7.44
CA ILE A 470 0.15 30.19 8.58
C ILE A 470 -0.95 30.69 9.52
N PRO A 471 -1.19 30.03 10.66
CA PRO A 471 -2.23 30.44 11.60
C PRO A 471 -1.87 31.76 12.29
N PRO A 472 -2.84 32.57 12.70
CA PRO A 472 -2.61 33.88 13.32
C PRO A 472 -2.20 33.73 14.82
N ILE A 473 -1.11 32.99 15.07
CA ILE A 473 -0.56 32.82 16.41
C ILE A 473 0.29 34.05 16.75
N PRO A 474 0.11 34.69 17.93
CA PRO A 474 0.99 35.78 18.36
C PRO A 474 2.47 35.38 18.29
N GLY A 475 3.27 36.16 17.54
CA GLY A 475 4.69 35.91 17.31
C GLY A 475 5.01 35.01 16.10
N VAL A 476 4.04 34.64 15.27
CA VAL A 476 4.27 33.79 14.08
C VAL A 476 5.14 34.46 12.99
N ASP A 477 5.27 35.77 13.03
CA ASP A 477 6.08 36.59 12.14
C ASP A 477 7.53 36.78 12.58
N LYS A 478 7.94 36.15 13.67
CA LYS A 478 9.31 36.21 14.20
C LYS A 478 10.32 35.50 13.26
N PRO A 479 11.59 35.97 13.21
CA PRO A 479 12.59 35.48 12.24
C PRO A 479 12.94 33.99 12.34
N HIS A 480 12.74 33.34 13.53
CA HIS A 480 13.01 31.93 13.76
C HIS A 480 11.79 31.04 13.47
N VAL A 481 10.67 31.64 13.02
CA VAL A 481 9.47 30.91 12.57
C VAL A 481 9.53 30.73 11.06
N LYS A 482 9.30 29.51 10.57
CA LYS A 482 9.29 29.17 9.15
C LYS A 482 8.10 28.29 8.81
N ALA A 483 7.60 28.36 7.59
CA ALA A 483 6.75 27.28 7.09
C ALA A 483 7.57 25.97 7.05
N ALA A 484 6.94 24.86 7.37
CA ALA A 484 7.65 23.58 7.51
C ALA A 484 8.39 23.17 6.22
N TRP A 485 7.82 23.48 5.05
CA TRP A 485 8.45 23.22 3.74
C TRP A 485 9.75 24.00 3.50
N ASP A 486 9.93 25.15 4.15
CA ASP A 486 11.10 26.02 3.95
C ASP A 486 12.36 25.49 4.68
N CYS A 487 12.24 24.41 5.44
CA CYS A 487 13.40 23.80 6.07
C CYS A 487 14.27 22.97 5.10
N PHE A 488 13.68 22.46 4.02
CA PHE A 488 14.38 21.57 3.09
C PHE A 488 15.49 22.29 2.31
N GLY A 489 16.71 21.72 2.38
CA GLY A 489 17.91 22.31 1.79
C GLY A 489 18.50 23.45 2.61
N HIS A 490 17.95 23.71 3.80
CA HIS A 490 18.40 24.75 4.74
C HIS A 490 18.44 24.23 6.18
N GLU A 491 18.45 22.90 6.36
CA GLU A 491 18.38 22.23 7.66
C GLU A 491 19.53 22.68 8.59
N GLU A 492 20.71 22.97 8.04
CA GLU A 492 21.86 23.48 8.81
C GLU A 492 21.64 24.87 9.41
N SER A 493 20.65 25.62 8.93
CA SER A 493 20.26 26.94 9.47
C SER A 493 19.29 26.86 10.65
N LEU A 494 18.78 25.66 10.95
CA LEU A 494 17.88 25.42 12.07
C LEU A 494 18.67 25.28 13.36
N GLY A 495 18.07 25.70 14.47
CA GLY A 495 18.64 25.50 15.79
C GLY A 495 18.57 24.05 16.27
N LYS A 496 19.08 23.82 17.49
CA LYS A 496 19.11 22.47 18.07
C LYS A 496 17.74 22.00 18.56
N ASP A 497 16.97 22.90 19.17
CA ASP A 497 15.65 22.63 19.72
C ASP A 497 14.58 23.16 18.74
N VAL A 498 13.85 22.25 18.10
CA VAL A 498 12.85 22.58 17.06
C VAL A 498 11.47 22.17 17.51
N VAL A 499 10.53 23.12 17.49
CA VAL A 499 9.11 22.85 17.74
C VAL A 499 8.35 22.90 16.41
N ILE A 500 7.57 21.85 16.13
CA ILE A 500 6.71 21.75 14.95
C ILE A 500 5.26 21.94 15.39
N ILE A 501 4.58 22.96 14.86
CA ILE A 501 3.17 23.23 15.09
C ILE A 501 2.36 22.57 13.97
N GLY A 502 1.59 21.54 14.34
CA GLY A 502 0.82 20.68 13.44
C GLY A 502 1.41 19.28 13.34
N GLY A 503 0.67 18.30 13.88
CA GLY A 503 1.02 16.87 13.90
C GLY A 503 0.33 16.05 12.81
N GLY A 504 0.00 16.64 11.66
CA GLY A 504 -0.37 15.90 10.45
C GLY A 504 0.80 15.10 9.88
N MET A 505 0.59 14.36 8.78
CA MET A 505 1.68 13.55 8.16
C MET A 505 2.94 14.38 7.89
N VAL A 506 2.78 15.58 7.33
CA VAL A 506 3.91 16.47 7.01
C VAL A 506 4.72 16.83 8.25
N GLY A 507 4.06 17.21 9.35
CA GLY A 507 4.76 17.56 10.59
C GLY A 507 5.48 16.35 11.21
N CYS A 508 4.84 15.18 11.21
CA CYS A 508 5.44 13.93 11.70
C CYS A 508 6.66 13.52 10.85
N GLU A 509 6.55 13.53 9.53
CA GLU A 509 7.64 13.15 8.62
C GLU A 509 8.84 14.12 8.68
N ILE A 510 8.58 15.42 8.76
CA ILE A 510 9.63 16.42 8.94
C ILE A 510 10.31 16.23 10.29
N SER A 511 9.57 15.87 11.35
CA SER A 511 10.17 15.60 12.65
C SER A 511 11.15 14.42 12.61
N ILE A 512 10.80 13.31 11.93
CA ILE A 512 11.68 12.16 11.72
C ILE A 512 12.93 12.59 10.92
N HIS A 513 12.73 13.30 9.81
CA HIS A 513 13.83 13.77 8.96
C HIS A 513 14.85 14.64 9.74
N LEU A 514 14.37 15.55 10.58
CA LEU A 514 15.22 16.45 11.35
C LEU A 514 15.85 15.76 12.59
N ALA A 515 15.16 14.78 13.19
CA ALA A 515 15.71 13.99 14.30
C ALA A 515 16.96 13.21 13.86
N GLU A 516 16.95 12.62 12.66
CA GLU A 516 18.11 11.95 12.05
C GLU A 516 19.31 12.89 11.84
N LYS A 517 19.05 14.20 11.67
CA LYS A 517 20.11 15.22 11.61
C LYS A 517 20.59 15.67 13.00
N GLY A 518 20.07 15.03 14.04
CA GLY A 518 20.50 15.21 15.41
C GLY A 518 19.84 16.38 16.15
N MET A 519 18.71 16.88 15.68
CA MET A 519 17.93 17.91 16.36
C MET A 519 17.04 17.30 17.45
N ASN A 520 16.64 18.10 18.43
CA ASN A 520 15.64 17.74 19.43
C ASN A 520 14.28 18.21 18.92
N LEU A 521 13.35 17.29 18.71
CA LEU A 521 12.07 17.60 18.08
C LEU A 521 10.93 17.51 19.08
N THR A 522 10.01 18.49 18.99
CA THR A 522 8.73 18.46 19.69
C THR A 522 7.62 18.80 18.70
N VAL A 523 6.60 17.94 18.61
CA VAL A 523 5.42 18.14 17.77
C VAL A 523 4.23 18.53 18.64
N VAL A 524 3.55 19.64 18.31
CA VAL A 524 2.35 20.12 18.98
C VAL A 524 1.15 19.97 18.05
N GLU A 525 0.16 19.19 18.46
CA GLU A 525 -1.04 18.88 17.68
C GLU A 525 -2.30 19.21 18.48
N MET A 526 -3.19 20.04 17.88
CA MET A 526 -4.44 20.43 18.53
C MET A 526 -5.48 19.32 18.56
N GLY A 527 -5.38 18.36 17.64
CA GLY A 527 -6.25 17.18 17.59
C GLY A 527 -5.79 16.07 18.53
N GLU A 528 -6.65 15.07 18.69
CA GLU A 528 -6.40 13.91 19.55
C GLU A 528 -5.30 12.98 19.01
N TYR A 529 -5.10 12.95 17.70
CA TYR A 529 -4.24 11.96 17.03
C TYR A 529 -3.21 12.60 16.12
N LEU A 530 -1.96 12.12 16.20
CA LEU A 530 -0.92 12.42 15.21
C LEU A 530 -1.20 11.65 13.92
N ALA A 531 -0.82 12.26 12.79
CA ALA A 531 -0.97 11.68 11.44
C ALA A 531 -2.39 11.13 11.17
N ALA A 532 -3.43 11.83 11.66
CA ALA A 532 -4.82 11.35 11.68
C ALA A 532 -5.39 10.97 10.31
N ASN A 533 -4.90 11.61 9.24
CA ASN A 533 -5.39 11.39 7.87
C ASN A 533 -4.52 10.41 7.06
N ALA A 534 -3.47 9.83 7.66
CA ALA A 534 -2.61 8.86 7.00
C ALA A 534 -3.31 7.50 6.81
N GLN A 535 -2.85 6.72 5.85
CA GLN A 535 -3.22 5.31 5.75
C GLN A 535 -2.76 4.57 7.02
N LEU A 536 -3.55 3.57 7.46
CA LEU A 536 -3.33 2.94 8.76
C LEU A 536 -1.89 2.41 8.93
N THR A 537 -1.39 1.66 7.95
CA THR A 537 -0.05 1.06 8.01
C THR A 537 1.05 2.13 8.01
N GLU A 538 0.89 3.16 7.16
CA GLU A 538 1.82 4.29 7.10
C GLU A 538 1.82 5.10 8.40
N ARG A 539 0.66 5.32 9.00
CA ARG A 539 0.54 5.97 10.31
C ARG A 539 1.26 5.20 11.40
N MET A 540 1.07 3.87 11.44
CA MET A 540 1.69 3.00 12.45
C MET A 540 3.23 3.06 12.35
N ASP A 541 3.78 2.95 11.14
CA ASP A 541 5.22 3.05 10.89
C ASP A 541 5.76 4.44 11.26
N THR A 542 5.07 5.52 10.86
CA THR A 542 5.45 6.89 11.19
C THR A 542 5.54 7.09 12.71
N LEU A 543 4.53 6.65 13.46
CA LEU A 543 4.52 6.80 14.91
C LEU A 543 5.59 5.94 15.60
N ALA A 544 5.89 4.75 15.08
CA ALA A 544 6.96 3.90 15.57
C ALA A 544 8.34 4.59 15.38
N HIS A 545 8.60 5.18 14.24
CA HIS A 545 9.84 5.94 14.01
C HIS A 545 9.93 7.19 14.88
N MET A 546 8.82 7.91 15.10
CA MET A 546 8.81 9.03 16.04
C MET A 546 9.17 8.59 17.48
N GLU A 547 8.72 7.41 17.89
CA GLU A 547 9.07 6.84 19.21
C GLU A 547 10.54 6.41 19.29
N GLU A 548 11.05 5.72 18.26
CA GLU A 548 12.46 5.32 18.13
C GLU A 548 13.41 6.53 18.18
N ASP A 549 13.06 7.60 17.49
CA ASP A 549 13.81 8.85 17.44
C ASP A 549 13.58 9.74 18.66
N LYS A 550 12.74 9.30 19.63
CA LYS A 550 12.43 10.01 20.87
C LYS A 550 11.83 11.40 20.65
N ILE A 551 11.06 11.56 19.60
CA ILE A 551 10.37 12.81 19.27
C ILE A 551 9.26 13.03 20.30
N GLN A 552 9.30 14.17 21.01
CA GLN A 552 8.22 14.53 21.94
C GLN A 552 6.98 14.94 21.16
N SER A 553 5.81 14.57 21.66
CA SER A 553 4.54 15.01 21.08
C SER A 553 3.52 15.40 22.13
N PHE A 554 2.76 16.45 21.85
CA PHE A 554 1.64 16.93 22.64
C PHE A 554 0.40 16.95 21.76
N THR A 555 -0.54 16.05 22.01
CA THR A 555 -1.87 16.03 21.36
C THR A 555 -2.90 16.74 22.24
N ASN A 556 -4.09 17.06 21.71
CA ASN A 556 -5.09 17.91 22.38
C ASN A 556 -4.49 19.21 22.93
N THR A 557 -3.48 19.77 22.23
CA THR A 557 -2.66 20.87 22.74
C THR A 557 -2.47 21.92 21.64
N THR A 558 -2.74 23.17 21.98
CA THR A 558 -2.66 24.30 21.04
C THR A 558 -1.46 25.18 21.35
N CYS A 559 -0.70 25.58 20.34
CA CYS A 559 0.28 26.67 20.48
C CYS A 559 -0.46 28.01 20.52
N VAL A 560 -0.37 28.71 21.65
CA VAL A 560 -1.11 29.97 21.88
C VAL A 560 -0.26 31.22 21.72
N GLU A 561 1.07 31.10 21.81
CA GLU A 561 2.02 32.22 21.62
C GLU A 561 3.40 31.69 21.24
N ILE A 562 4.11 32.40 20.36
CA ILE A 562 5.51 32.14 20.01
C ILE A 562 6.38 33.24 20.60
N LEU A 563 7.31 32.84 21.50
CA LEU A 563 8.25 33.71 22.17
C LEU A 563 9.57 33.82 21.36
N ASP A 564 10.54 34.59 21.83
CA ASP A 564 11.85 34.74 21.17
C ASP A 564 12.72 33.47 21.30
N ASP A 565 12.49 32.65 22.33
CA ASP A 565 13.26 31.45 22.66
C ASP A 565 12.38 30.22 22.93
N GLY A 566 11.12 30.24 22.50
CA GLY A 566 10.22 29.12 22.72
C GLY A 566 8.80 29.34 22.26
N VAL A 567 7.92 28.43 22.64
CA VAL A 567 6.47 28.51 22.37
C VAL A 567 5.69 28.25 23.66
N VAL A 568 4.58 28.92 23.81
CA VAL A 568 3.61 28.65 24.88
C VAL A 568 2.53 27.76 24.33
N ILE A 569 2.34 26.60 24.93
CA ILE A 569 1.29 25.64 24.61
C ILE A 569 0.24 25.57 25.72
N GLU A 570 -1.00 25.25 25.32
CA GLU A 570 -2.15 25.11 26.23
C GLU A 570 -2.86 23.79 25.95
N ASP A 571 -3.03 22.97 27.00
CA ASP A 571 -3.75 21.69 26.90
C ASP A 571 -5.28 21.89 26.95
N GLU A 572 -6.05 20.81 26.77
CA GLU A 572 -7.52 20.80 26.82
C GLU A 572 -8.12 21.27 28.16
N ASN A 573 -7.33 21.26 29.22
CA ASN A 573 -7.74 21.72 30.56
C ASN A 573 -7.37 23.18 30.82
N GLY A 574 -6.75 23.87 29.83
CA GLY A 574 -6.28 25.26 29.95
C GLY A 574 -4.96 25.43 30.74
N ASN A 575 -4.22 24.33 30.96
CA ASN A 575 -2.90 24.42 31.57
C ASN A 575 -1.88 24.86 30.52
N ARG A 576 -1.09 25.88 30.87
CA ARG A 576 -0.06 26.44 30.02
C ARG A 576 1.33 25.98 30.43
N GLN A 577 2.17 25.70 29.46
CA GLN A 577 3.60 25.50 29.65
C GLN A 577 4.39 26.12 28.50
N THR A 578 5.65 26.45 28.79
CA THR A 578 6.56 26.97 27.78
C THR A 578 7.53 25.87 27.34
N LEU A 579 7.63 25.62 26.04
CA LEU A 579 8.62 24.75 25.43
C LEU A 579 9.73 25.62 24.86
N LYS A 580 10.98 25.24 25.10
CA LYS A 580 12.14 25.89 24.48
C LYS A 580 12.17 25.57 22.99
N ALA A 581 12.46 26.57 22.15
CA ALA A 581 12.61 26.40 20.71
C ALA A 581 13.62 27.42 20.15
N ASP A 582 14.63 26.92 19.49
CA ASP A 582 15.54 27.75 18.67
C ASP A 582 14.93 28.05 17.30
N THR A 583 14.06 27.15 16.82
CA THR A 583 13.30 27.26 15.58
C THR A 583 11.88 26.73 15.75
N VAL A 584 10.92 27.40 15.14
CA VAL A 584 9.52 26.96 15.08
C VAL A 584 9.14 26.71 13.62
N LEU A 585 8.66 25.48 13.33
CA LEU A 585 8.16 25.09 12.01
C LEU A 585 6.63 25.00 12.04
N VAL A 586 5.97 25.64 11.09
CA VAL A 586 4.51 25.64 10.97
C VAL A 586 4.09 24.63 9.90
N ALA A 587 3.42 23.55 10.34
CA ALA A 587 2.93 22.45 9.51
C ALA A 587 1.40 22.29 9.60
N CYS A 588 0.67 23.41 9.61
CA CYS A 588 -0.78 23.48 9.84
C CYS A 588 -1.65 23.19 8.60
N GLY A 589 -1.08 22.53 7.58
CA GLY A 589 -1.77 22.19 6.35
C GLY A 589 -1.59 23.21 5.24
N MET A 590 -2.39 23.04 4.19
CA MET A 590 -2.31 23.84 2.97
C MET A 590 -3.67 24.45 2.65
N LYS A 591 -3.68 25.58 1.93
CA LYS A 591 -4.90 26.18 1.35
C LYS A 591 -4.74 26.33 -0.15
N SER A 592 -5.82 26.07 -0.88
CA SER A 592 -5.87 26.22 -2.34
C SER A 592 -5.59 27.67 -2.76
N LEU A 593 -4.80 27.86 -3.82
CA LEU A 593 -4.54 29.17 -4.45
C LEU A 593 -5.74 29.59 -5.33
N VAL A 594 -6.88 29.87 -4.67
CA VAL A 594 -8.15 30.17 -5.33
C VAL A 594 -8.06 31.45 -6.15
N GLU A 595 -7.46 32.53 -5.61
CA GLU A 595 -7.33 33.79 -6.29
C GLU A 595 -6.46 33.68 -7.55
N GLU A 596 -5.37 32.89 -7.48
CA GLU A 596 -4.49 32.65 -8.63
C GLU A 596 -5.19 31.83 -9.72
N ARG A 597 -5.89 30.73 -9.35
CA ARG A 597 -6.61 29.92 -10.33
C ARG A 597 -7.74 30.69 -11.02
N ASP A 598 -8.46 31.52 -10.28
CA ASP A 598 -9.65 32.24 -10.77
C ASP A 598 -9.30 33.38 -11.77
N LYS A 599 -8.01 33.75 -11.85
CA LYS A 599 -7.52 34.64 -12.92
C LYS A 599 -7.74 34.06 -14.31
N PHE A 600 -7.76 32.73 -14.42
CA PHE A 600 -7.88 32.00 -15.69
C PHE A 600 -9.32 31.60 -16.06
N LYS A 601 -10.33 31.97 -15.28
CA LYS A 601 -11.71 31.49 -15.45
C LYS A 601 -12.35 31.77 -16.82
N ASP A 602 -11.92 32.83 -17.48
CA ASP A 602 -12.53 33.33 -18.73
C ASP A 602 -11.57 33.27 -19.94
N VAL A 603 -10.39 32.60 -19.84
CA VAL A 603 -9.35 32.57 -20.88
C VAL A 603 -9.61 31.56 -22.02
N ALA A 604 -10.60 30.68 -21.88
CA ALA A 604 -11.02 29.75 -22.91
C ALA A 604 -12.47 29.33 -22.67
N PHE A 605 -13.08 28.66 -23.68
CA PHE A 605 -14.44 28.15 -23.55
C PHE A 605 -14.53 27.02 -22.52
N ASP A 606 -13.50 26.15 -22.43
CA ASP A 606 -13.43 25.01 -21.50
C ASP A 606 -12.25 25.22 -20.52
N VAL A 607 -12.55 25.69 -19.32
CA VAL A 607 -11.56 25.88 -18.25
C VAL A 607 -11.83 24.92 -17.12
N LYS A 608 -10.81 24.11 -16.75
CA LYS A 608 -10.90 23.11 -15.69
C LYS A 608 -9.83 23.35 -14.62
N TYR A 609 -10.19 23.14 -13.37
CA TYR A 609 -9.28 23.22 -12.21
C TYR A 609 -8.95 21.84 -11.70
N VAL A 610 -7.68 21.56 -11.41
CA VAL A 610 -7.19 20.26 -10.97
C VAL A 610 -6.21 20.36 -9.81
N GLY A 611 -6.08 19.26 -9.05
CA GLY A 611 -5.16 19.18 -7.92
C GLY A 611 -5.49 20.17 -6.81
N ASP A 612 -4.48 20.58 -6.08
CA ASP A 612 -4.63 21.35 -4.85
C ASP A 612 -5.23 22.74 -5.06
N CYS A 613 -5.16 23.32 -6.24
CA CYS A 613 -5.86 24.60 -6.50
C CYS A 613 -7.38 24.44 -6.62
N LYS A 614 -7.87 23.22 -6.88
CA LYS A 614 -9.29 22.87 -6.81
C LYS A 614 -9.69 22.49 -5.40
N SER A 615 -8.95 21.58 -4.80
CA SER A 615 -9.14 21.10 -3.43
C SER A 615 -7.84 20.43 -2.97
N VAL A 616 -7.29 20.89 -1.86
CA VAL A 616 -6.10 20.27 -1.27
C VAL A 616 -6.37 18.80 -0.98
N GLY A 617 -5.44 17.92 -1.39
CA GLY A 617 -5.57 16.49 -1.26
C GLY A 617 -4.21 15.78 -1.23
N ASP A 618 -4.23 14.48 -1.51
CA ASP A 618 -3.07 13.62 -1.61
C ASP A 618 -2.64 13.41 -3.08
N ILE A 619 -1.57 12.62 -3.28
CA ILE A 619 -1.09 12.25 -4.62
C ILE A 619 -2.18 11.56 -5.44
N CYS A 620 -3.00 10.70 -4.81
CA CYS A 620 -4.10 10.00 -5.48
C CYS A 620 -5.14 10.97 -6.04
N THR A 621 -5.60 11.90 -5.22
CA THR A 621 -6.55 12.95 -5.60
C THR A 621 -5.99 13.82 -6.72
N CYS A 622 -4.73 14.23 -6.60
CA CYS A 622 -4.05 15.06 -7.60
C CYS A 622 -3.92 14.35 -8.96
N VAL A 623 -3.49 13.10 -8.98
CA VAL A 623 -3.31 12.29 -10.20
C VAL A 623 -4.66 12.02 -10.87
N ASN A 624 -5.69 11.64 -10.10
CA ASN A 624 -7.01 11.38 -10.66
C ASN A 624 -7.67 12.65 -11.20
N SER A 625 -7.59 13.78 -10.49
CA SER A 625 -8.18 15.04 -10.98
C SER A 625 -7.54 15.51 -12.29
N GLY A 626 -6.21 15.38 -12.42
CA GLY A 626 -5.51 15.70 -13.66
C GLY A 626 -5.92 14.79 -14.83
N PHE A 627 -6.03 13.48 -14.56
CA PHE A 627 -6.52 12.53 -15.55
C PHE A 627 -7.96 12.83 -15.98
N ASP A 628 -8.89 12.96 -15.03
CA ASP A 628 -10.32 13.12 -15.32
C ASP A 628 -10.60 14.43 -16.09
N ALA A 629 -9.90 15.51 -15.77
CA ALA A 629 -10.03 16.77 -16.50
C ALA A 629 -9.60 16.62 -17.97
N ALA A 630 -8.46 15.99 -18.23
CA ALA A 630 -7.96 15.80 -19.59
C ALA A 630 -8.75 14.73 -20.36
N ALA A 631 -9.21 13.68 -19.68
CA ALA A 631 -10.00 12.60 -20.30
C ALA A 631 -11.38 13.06 -20.80
N THR A 632 -11.85 14.21 -20.35
CA THR A 632 -13.17 14.80 -20.71
C THR A 632 -13.07 16.09 -21.54
N LEU A 633 -11.92 16.32 -22.21
CA LEU A 633 -11.72 17.47 -23.11
C LEU A 633 -12.48 17.35 -24.42
#